data_4de8f27cd44d854e2ed94ce5afb0bcdf
#
_entry.id   4de8f27cd44d854e2ed94ce5afb0bcdf
#
_cell.length_a   1.000
_cell.length_b   1.000
_cell.length_c   1.000
_cell.angle_alpha   90.00
_cell.angle_beta   90.00
_cell.angle_gamma   90.00
#
_symmetry.space_group_name_H-M   'P 1'
#
loop_
_entity.id
_entity.type
_entity.pdbx_description
1 polymer ?
#
loop_
_entity_poly.entity_id
_entity_poly.type
_entity_poly.pdbx_seq_one_letter_code
_entity_poly.pdbx_strand_id
1 'polypeptide(L)'
;AIREGVRKSFSMMEEHFMDKYHKKARYFIYNSKRLSELDSFASSSDINVMIINAQAFNARGADARRIDMVLDEFQSRRPIDVVAKTRPILIIDEPQKLGGEATQTSLKKFNPLFCMNFSATHKKQHNLVYCLDAVDAYNKCLVKKIQVKGFEVKNLRGTDKYLYLQDIVLSTNKPPMCK
;
A
#
# COMPACT_ATOMS: atom_id res chain seq x y z
N ALA A 1 -1.36 -3.03 -11.47
CA ALA A 1 0.09 -3.01 -11.21
C ALA A 1 0.43 -3.46 -9.78
N ILE A 2 -0.02 -2.76 -8.71
CA ILE A 2 0.37 -3.04 -7.31
C ILE A 2 -0.01 -4.46 -6.86
N ARG A 3 -1.24 -4.91 -7.08
CA ARG A 3 -1.69 -6.26 -6.70
C ARG A 3 -0.84 -7.37 -7.31
N GLU A 4 -0.47 -7.22 -8.58
CA GLU A 4 0.39 -8.18 -9.26
C GLU A 4 1.82 -8.14 -8.73
N GLY A 5 2.31 -6.97 -8.33
CA GLY A 5 3.59 -6.84 -7.65
C GLY A 5 3.62 -7.63 -6.33
N VAL A 6 2.59 -7.45 -5.48
CA VAL A 6 2.45 -8.19 -4.23
C VAL A 6 2.37 -9.70 -4.49
N ARG A 7 1.57 -10.13 -5.48
CA ARG A 7 1.48 -11.54 -5.86
C ARG A 7 2.84 -12.13 -6.27
N LYS A 8 3.59 -11.40 -7.10
CA LYS A 8 4.94 -11.81 -7.49
C LYS A 8 5.89 -11.91 -6.30
N SER A 9 5.82 -10.98 -5.36
CA SER A 9 6.64 -11.02 -4.15
C SER A 9 6.37 -12.29 -3.34
N PHE A 10 5.10 -12.67 -3.16
CA PHE A 10 4.77 -13.93 -2.49
C PHE A 10 5.31 -15.15 -3.25
N SER A 11 5.22 -15.15 -4.58
CA SER A 11 5.78 -16.23 -5.41
C SER A 11 7.29 -16.35 -5.25
N MET A 12 8.01 -15.23 -5.23
CA MET A 12 9.46 -15.23 -5.05
C MET A 12 9.89 -15.65 -3.64
N MET A 13 9.03 -15.48 -2.65
CA MET A 13 9.33 -15.77 -1.25
C MET A 13 8.82 -17.14 -0.78
N GLU A 14 8.30 -18.00 -1.67
CA GLU A 14 7.78 -19.32 -1.29
C GLU A 14 8.81 -20.19 -0.56
N GLU A 15 10.02 -20.25 -1.09
CA GLU A 15 11.13 -21.01 -0.46
C GLU A 15 11.48 -20.43 0.91
N HIS A 16 11.53 -19.11 1.02
CA HIS A 16 11.80 -18.45 2.30
C HIS A 16 10.74 -18.80 3.36
N PHE A 17 9.46 -18.84 3.00
CA PHE A 17 8.40 -19.26 3.93
C PHE A 17 8.54 -20.71 4.35
N MET A 18 8.90 -21.59 3.41
CA MET A 18 9.17 -23.00 3.72
C MET A 18 10.37 -23.16 4.68
N ASP A 19 11.46 -22.47 4.39
CA ASP A 19 12.69 -22.57 5.21
C ASP A 19 12.49 -22.03 6.63
N LYS A 20 11.77 -20.91 6.77
CA LYS A 20 11.61 -20.22 8.06
C LYS A 20 10.44 -20.74 8.89
N TYR A 21 9.34 -21.09 8.25
CA TYR A 21 8.08 -21.37 8.94
C TYR A 21 7.56 -22.79 8.70
N HIS A 22 8.21 -23.57 7.82
CA HIS A 22 7.79 -24.90 7.38
C HIS A 22 6.36 -24.95 6.88
N LYS A 23 5.89 -23.84 6.29
CA LYS A 23 4.56 -23.68 5.73
C LYS A 23 4.60 -22.90 4.44
N LYS A 24 3.75 -23.29 3.50
CA LYS A 24 3.49 -22.49 2.29
C LYS A 24 2.41 -21.48 2.56
N ALA A 25 2.62 -20.23 2.14
CA ALA A 25 1.58 -19.24 2.10
C ALA A 25 0.77 -19.41 0.81
N ARG A 26 -0.54 -19.60 0.94
CA ARG A 26 -1.47 -19.56 -0.20
C ARG A 26 -1.93 -18.12 -0.38
N TYR A 27 -1.88 -17.62 -1.60
CA TYR A 27 -2.25 -16.24 -1.88
C TYR A 27 -3.04 -16.14 -3.18
N PHE A 28 -4.02 -15.26 -3.18
CA PHE A 28 -4.82 -14.97 -4.36
C PHE A 28 -5.24 -13.50 -4.41
N ILE A 29 -5.58 -13.03 -5.60
CA ILE A 29 -6.14 -11.69 -5.80
C ILE A 29 -7.66 -11.82 -5.80
N TYR A 30 -8.33 -11.11 -4.89
CA TYR A 30 -9.78 -11.10 -4.85
C TYR A 30 -10.39 -10.71 -6.20
N ASN A 31 -11.28 -11.56 -6.67
CA ASN A 31 -12.05 -11.35 -7.87
C ASN A 31 -13.51 -11.73 -7.63
N SER A 32 -14.42 -10.78 -7.78
CA SER A 32 -15.86 -10.98 -7.58
C SER A 32 -16.49 -12.01 -8.53
N LYS A 33 -15.79 -12.41 -9.57
CA LYS A 33 -16.21 -13.47 -10.52
C LYS A 33 -15.63 -14.86 -10.19
N ARG A 34 -14.73 -14.96 -9.21
CA ARG A 34 -14.08 -16.23 -8.80
C ARG A 34 -14.17 -16.41 -7.29
N LEU A 35 -15.35 -16.77 -6.82
CA LEU A 35 -15.65 -16.85 -5.39
C LEU A 35 -15.24 -18.18 -4.74
N SER A 36 -14.90 -19.20 -5.53
CA SER A 36 -14.38 -20.49 -5.03
C SER A 36 -13.09 -20.34 -4.22
N GLU A 37 -12.26 -19.34 -4.55
CA GLU A 37 -11.03 -19.03 -3.82
C GLU A 37 -11.33 -18.54 -2.39
N LEU A 38 -12.49 -17.90 -2.17
CA LEU A 38 -12.92 -17.47 -0.82
C LEU A 38 -13.33 -18.64 0.06
N ASP A 39 -13.99 -19.64 -0.48
CA ASP A 39 -14.33 -20.85 0.28
C ASP A 39 -13.06 -21.60 0.70
N SER A 40 -12.09 -21.72 -0.21
CA SER A 40 -10.78 -22.29 0.10
C SER A 40 -10.03 -21.47 1.16
N PHE A 41 -10.07 -20.15 1.05
CA PHE A 41 -9.50 -19.23 2.04
C PHE A 41 -10.12 -19.43 3.42
N ALA A 42 -11.44 -19.56 3.49
CA ALA A 42 -12.18 -19.64 4.75
C ALA A 42 -12.08 -21.03 5.42
N SER A 43 -11.85 -22.09 4.66
CA SER A 43 -11.82 -23.46 5.17
C SER A 43 -10.44 -24.02 5.45
N SER A 44 -9.40 -23.41 4.89
CA SER A 44 -8.01 -23.88 5.04
C SER A 44 -7.42 -23.47 6.38
N SER A 45 -6.68 -24.37 7.00
CA SER A 45 -5.87 -24.11 8.21
C SER A 45 -4.46 -23.59 7.92
N ASP A 46 -4.11 -23.44 6.65
CA ASP A 46 -2.81 -22.91 6.21
C ASP A 46 -2.75 -21.39 6.35
N ILE A 47 -1.56 -20.82 6.08
CA ILE A 47 -1.42 -19.37 5.93
C ILE A 47 -2.04 -18.96 4.61
N ASN A 48 -3.18 -18.25 4.68
CA ASN A 48 -3.88 -17.78 3.49
C ASN A 48 -3.84 -16.26 3.42
N VAL A 49 -3.55 -15.71 2.25
CA VAL A 49 -3.45 -14.28 1.99
C VAL A 49 -4.38 -13.88 0.85
N MET A 50 -5.35 -13.03 1.15
CA MET A 50 -6.22 -12.40 0.16
C MET A 50 -5.73 -11.01 -0.16
N ILE A 51 -5.35 -10.77 -1.41
CA ILE A 51 -4.92 -9.46 -1.91
C ILE A 51 -6.13 -8.74 -2.49
N ILE A 52 -6.55 -7.65 -1.86
CA ILE A 52 -7.73 -6.90 -2.26
C ILE A 52 -7.40 -5.41 -2.33
N ASN A 53 -8.00 -4.67 -3.24
CA ASN A 53 -7.90 -3.22 -3.26
C ASN A 53 -9.20 -2.56 -2.78
N ALA A 54 -9.08 -1.34 -2.31
CA ALA A 54 -10.18 -0.57 -1.74
C ALA A 54 -11.39 -0.42 -2.70
N GLN A 55 -11.14 -0.40 -4.00
CA GLN A 55 -12.21 -0.31 -4.99
C GLN A 55 -13.20 -1.49 -4.92
N ALA A 56 -12.74 -2.68 -4.53
CA ALA A 56 -13.59 -3.86 -4.44
C ALA A 56 -14.71 -3.74 -3.39
N PHE A 57 -14.56 -2.86 -2.41
CA PHE A 57 -15.55 -2.64 -1.35
C PHE A 57 -16.01 -1.18 -1.21
N ASN A 58 -15.36 -0.23 -1.91
CA ASN A 58 -15.69 1.20 -1.85
C ASN A 58 -16.29 1.77 -3.12
N ALA A 59 -16.25 1.05 -4.24
CA ALA A 59 -16.73 1.58 -5.50
C ALA A 59 -18.25 1.88 -5.48
N ARG A 60 -18.66 2.87 -6.26
CA ARG A 60 -20.07 3.24 -6.47
C ARG A 60 -20.57 2.55 -7.74
N GLY A 61 -21.73 1.88 -7.68
CA GLY A 61 -22.35 1.21 -8.83
C GLY A 61 -22.80 -0.21 -8.49
N ALA A 62 -23.66 -0.79 -9.34
CA ALA A 62 -24.28 -2.10 -9.11
C ALA A 62 -23.25 -3.24 -9.02
N ASP A 63 -22.22 -3.24 -9.86
CA ASP A 63 -21.18 -4.27 -9.84
C ASP A 63 -20.06 -4.00 -8.84
N ALA A 64 -20.01 -2.82 -8.28
CA ALA A 64 -18.88 -2.33 -7.53
C ALA A 64 -18.78 -2.88 -6.10
N ARG A 65 -19.88 -3.38 -5.54
CA ARG A 65 -19.96 -3.88 -4.16
C ARG A 65 -20.40 -5.34 -4.09
N ARG A 66 -20.06 -6.13 -5.09
CA ARG A 66 -20.43 -7.56 -5.09
C ARG A 66 -19.96 -8.31 -3.84
N ILE A 67 -18.92 -7.81 -3.17
CA ILE A 67 -18.48 -8.38 -1.90
C ILE A 67 -19.53 -8.26 -0.79
N ASP A 68 -20.39 -7.23 -0.83
CA ASP A 68 -21.47 -6.97 0.13
C ASP A 68 -22.83 -7.53 -0.30
N MET A 69 -22.94 -8.07 -1.52
CA MET A 69 -24.20 -8.54 -2.07
C MET A 69 -24.39 -10.02 -1.81
N VAL A 70 -25.65 -10.43 -1.61
CA VAL A 70 -26.04 -11.85 -1.66
C VAL A 70 -25.92 -12.30 -3.10
N LEU A 71 -25.16 -13.34 -3.35
CA LEU A 71 -24.89 -13.84 -4.68
C LEU A 71 -25.39 -15.30 -4.79
N ASP A 72 -26.31 -15.53 -5.73
CA ASP A 72 -26.88 -16.88 -5.95
C ASP A 72 -25.79 -17.85 -6.40
N GLU A 73 -24.87 -17.39 -7.24
CA GLU A 73 -23.69 -18.15 -7.68
C GLU A 73 -22.74 -18.53 -6.52
N PHE A 74 -22.91 -17.92 -5.34
CA PHE A 74 -22.16 -18.19 -4.12
C PHE A 74 -23.06 -18.77 -3.02
N GLN A 75 -23.99 -19.65 -3.38
CA GLN A 75 -24.93 -20.30 -2.49
C GLN A 75 -25.78 -19.31 -1.67
N SER A 76 -26.22 -18.23 -2.30
CA SER A 76 -26.99 -17.14 -1.68
C SER A 76 -26.29 -16.55 -0.43
N ARG A 77 -24.95 -16.52 -0.42
CA ARG A 77 -24.14 -15.93 0.65
C ARG A 77 -23.52 -14.61 0.20
N ARG A 78 -23.20 -13.76 1.15
CA ARG A 78 -22.37 -12.57 0.89
C ARG A 78 -20.89 -12.92 1.04
N PRO A 79 -20.04 -12.61 0.08
CA PRO A 79 -18.59 -12.86 0.18
C PRO A 79 -17.96 -12.25 1.45
N ILE A 80 -18.38 -11.04 1.84
CA ILE A 80 -17.86 -10.37 3.05
C ILE A 80 -18.14 -11.18 4.34
N ASP A 81 -19.28 -11.85 4.43
CA ASP A 81 -19.63 -12.63 5.62
C ASP A 81 -18.75 -13.87 5.76
N VAL A 82 -18.36 -14.47 4.63
CA VAL A 82 -17.46 -15.62 4.62
C VAL A 82 -16.07 -15.20 5.10
N VAL A 83 -15.58 -14.05 4.62
CA VAL A 83 -14.30 -13.50 5.09
C VAL A 83 -14.38 -13.09 6.56
N ALA A 84 -15.45 -12.40 6.98
CA ALA A 84 -15.64 -11.94 8.35
C ALA A 84 -15.63 -13.07 9.40
N LYS A 85 -16.15 -14.26 9.02
CA LYS A 85 -16.14 -15.45 9.90
C LYS A 85 -14.71 -15.93 10.22
N THR A 86 -13.75 -15.70 9.33
CA THR A 86 -12.35 -16.09 9.58
C THR A 86 -11.64 -15.15 10.55
N ARG A 87 -12.24 -14.00 10.88
CA ARG A 87 -11.62 -12.93 11.69
C ARG A 87 -10.19 -12.61 11.20
N PRO A 88 -10.03 -12.13 9.96
CA PRO A 88 -8.72 -11.99 9.35
C PRO A 88 -7.88 -10.90 10.03
N ILE A 89 -6.56 -10.98 9.87
CA ILE A 89 -5.66 -9.87 10.13
C ILE A 89 -5.69 -8.97 8.89
N LEU A 90 -6.01 -7.68 9.07
CA LEU A 90 -5.93 -6.71 7.98
C LEU A 90 -4.56 -6.05 7.96
N ILE A 91 -3.91 -6.11 6.80
CA ILE A 91 -2.68 -5.36 6.52
C ILE A 91 -3.04 -4.26 5.54
N ILE A 92 -2.91 -3.02 5.97
CA ILE A 92 -3.31 -1.84 5.20
C ILE A 92 -2.06 -1.04 4.83
N ASP A 93 -1.81 -0.97 3.54
CA ASP A 93 -0.77 -0.12 2.97
C ASP A 93 -1.33 1.26 2.65
N GLU A 94 -0.63 2.32 3.07
CA GLU A 94 -1.01 3.72 2.89
C GLU A 94 -2.42 4.05 3.44
N PRO A 95 -2.70 3.83 4.73
CA PRO A 95 -4.04 3.97 5.33
C PRO A 95 -4.61 5.39 5.19
N GLN A 96 -3.78 6.43 5.01
CA GLN A 96 -4.24 7.80 4.78
C GLN A 96 -5.06 7.94 3.49
N LYS A 97 -4.89 7.03 2.52
CA LYS A 97 -5.70 6.98 1.30
C LYS A 97 -7.09 6.38 1.55
N LEU A 98 -7.27 5.72 2.68
CA LEU A 98 -8.50 5.04 3.09
C LEU A 98 -9.23 5.78 4.22
N GLY A 99 -8.92 7.05 4.46
CA GLY A 99 -9.40 7.84 5.60
C GLY A 99 -10.87 8.30 5.53
N GLY A 100 -11.61 7.99 4.47
CA GLY A 100 -13.04 8.31 4.37
C GLY A 100 -13.89 7.46 5.30
N GLU A 101 -14.90 8.05 5.94
CA GLU A 101 -15.79 7.38 6.90
C GLU A 101 -16.47 6.13 6.32
N ALA A 102 -16.95 6.23 5.06
CA ALA A 102 -17.54 5.09 4.35
C ALA A 102 -16.56 3.92 4.17
N THR A 103 -15.27 4.22 3.93
CA THR A 103 -14.22 3.21 3.82
C THR A 103 -13.96 2.54 5.16
N GLN A 104 -13.88 3.33 6.24
CA GLN A 104 -13.68 2.80 7.58
C GLN A 104 -14.85 1.89 7.99
N THR A 105 -16.07 2.27 7.67
CA THR A 105 -17.26 1.43 7.88
C THR A 105 -17.18 0.12 7.09
N SER A 106 -16.72 0.18 5.85
CA SER A 106 -16.55 -1.03 5.01
C SER A 106 -15.43 -1.94 5.55
N LEU A 107 -14.34 -1.38 6.07
CA LEU A 107 -13.26 -2.16 6.69
C LEU A 107 -13.73 -2.89 7.95
N LYS A 108 -14.61 -2.29 8.76
CA LYS A 108 -15.19 -2.93 9.94
C LYS A 108 -16.02 -4.19 9.60
N LYS A 109 -16.61 -4.25 8.40
CA LYS A 109 -17.38 -5.43 7.96
C LYS A 109 -16.54 -6.70 7.82
N PHE A 110 -15.24 -6.57 7.61
CA PHE A 110 -14.33 -7.72 7.60
C PHE A 110 -14.18 -8.36 8.99
N ASN A 111 -14.69 -7.74 10.05
CA ASN A 111 -14.58 -8.20 11.44
C ASN A 111 -13.16 -8.65 11.83
N PRO A 112 -12.15 -7.81 11.60
CA PRO A 112 -10.75 -8.21 11.74
C PRO A 112 -10.41 -8.50 13.21
N LEU A 113 -9.47 -9.42 13.41
CA LEU A 113 -8.86 -9.67 14.72
C LEU A 113 -8.08 -8.43 15.17
N PHE A 114 -7.27 -7.87 14.28
CA PHE A 114 -6.61 -6.57 14.41
C PHE A 114 -6.20 -6.04 13.02
N CYS A 115 -5.80 -4.77 12.97
CA CYS A 115 -5.33 -4.11 11.76
C CYS A 115 -3.89 -3.65 11.95
N MET A 116 -3.02 -3.92 10.97
CA MET A 116 -1.67 -3.39 10.88
C MET A 116 -1.62 -2.34 9.76
N ASN A 117 -1.24 -1.13 10.12
CA ASN A 117 -1.14 -0.02 9.18
C ASN A 117 0.33 0.24 8.84
N PHE A 118 0.66 0.25 7.57
CA PHE A 118 1.99 0.59 7.05
C PHE A 118 1.92 1.89 6.25
N SER A 119 2.68 2.89 6.63
CA SER A 119 2.74 4.17 5.92
C SER A 119 4.03 4.90 6.22
N ALA A 120 4.56 5.58 5.22
CA ALA A 120 5.66 6.53 5.41
C ALA A 120 5.18 7.86 6.04
N THR A 121 3.89 8.17 5.94
CA THR A 121 3.31 9.46 6.37
C THR A 121 2.00 9.26 7.12
N HIS A 122 2.07 8.98 8.41
CA HIS A 122 0.88 8.83 9.24
C HIS A 122 0.28 10.20 9.60
N LYS A 123 -1.02 10.39 9.28
CA LYS A 123 -1.77 11.57 9.72
C LYS A 123 -2.19 11.47 11.19
N LYS A 124 -2.48 10.28 11.67
CA LYS A 124 -2.84 9.98 13.06
C LYS A 124 -2.05 8.75 13.48
N GLN A 125 -1.43 8.84 14.64
CA GLN A 125 -0.73 7.70 15.24
C GLN A 125 -1.69 6.97 16.18
N HIS A 126 -1.83 5.67 15.99
CA HIS A 126 -2.56 4.79 16.87
C HIS A 126 -1.66 3.61 17.20
N ASN A 127 -1.33 3.42 18.48
CA ASN A 127 -0.52 2.30 18.94
C ASN A 127 0.74 2.09 18.09
N LEU A 128 1.56 3.14 17.95
CA LEU A 128 2.76 3.11 17.13
C LEU A 128 3.72 2.03 17.63
N VAL A 129 3.93 1.01 16.82
CA VAL A 129 4.80 -0.13 17.15
C VAL A 129 6.22 0.11 16.68
N TYR A 130 6.39 0.71 15.51
CA TYR A 130 7.68 1.00 14.90
C TYR A 130 7.63 2.28 14.08
N CYS A 131 8.66 3.10 14.21
CA CYS A 131 8.85 4.30 13.41
C CYS A 131 10.26 4.29 12.80
N LEU A 132 10.33 4.60 11.51
CA LEU A 132 11.56 4.86 10.80
C LEU A 132 11.30 6.04 9.86
N ASP A 133 11.56 7.24 10.34
CA ASP A 133 11.43 8.44 9.52
C ASP A 133 12.69 8.71 8.68
N ALA A 134 12.64 9.77 7.88
CA ALA A 134 13.77 10.13 7.00
C ALA A 134 15.04 10.52 7.79
N VAL A 135 14.86 11.11 8.96
CA VAL A 135 15.98 11.53 9.85
C VAL A 135 16.58 10.30 10.50
N ASP A 136 15.74 9.40 11.02
CA ASP A 136 16.18 8.13 11.59
C ASP A 136 16.93 7.28 10.57
N ALA A 137 16.38 7.18 9.36
CA ALA A 137 17.01 6.43 8.27
C ALA A 137 18.38 7.02 7.89
N TYR A 138 18.50 8.35 7.89
CA TYR A 138 19.77 9.02 7.66
C TYR A 138 20.77 8.77 8.80
N ASN A 139 20.36 8.94 10.05
CA ASN A 139 21.21 8.72 11.22
C ASN A 139 21.69 7.26 11.34
N LYS A 140 20.86 6.33 10.88
CA LYS A 140 21.22 4.89 10.81
C LYS A 140 21.99 4.50 9.55
N CYS A 141 22.40 5.48 8.72
CA CYS A 141 23.12 5.25 7.46
C CYS A 141 22.40 4.33 6.45
N LEU A 142 21.06 4.27 6.50
CA LEU A 142 20.26 3.45 5.61
C LEU A 142 19.98 4.14 4.26
N VAL A 143 20.09 5.46 4.23
CA VAL A 143 19.85 6.28 3.03
C VAL A 143 20.95 7.32 2.84
N LYS A 144 21.17 7.77 1.60
CA LYS A 144 22.09 8.85 1.29
C LYS A 144 21.52 10.18 1.77
N LYS A 145 22.42 11.11 2.14
CA LYS A 145 22.04 12.49 2.47
C LYS A 145 21.39 13.17 1.29
N ILE A 146 20.20 13.71 1.48
CA ILE A 146 19.55 14.61 0.52
C ILE A 146 19.86 16.04 0.98
N GLN A 147 20.57 16.79 0.17
CA GLN A 147 20.85 18.20 0.44
C GLN A 147 20.13 19.03 -0.61
N VAL A 148 19.19 19.87 -0.17
CA VAL A 148 18.54 20.86 -1.01
C VAL A 148 19.30 22.19 -0.83
N LYS A 149 19.85 22.72 -1.91
CA LYS A 149 20.42 24.07 -1.94
C LYS A 149 19.39 24.99 -2.57
N GLY A 150 18.88 25.91 -1.79
CA GLY A 150 18.06 27.01 -2.28
C GLY A 150 18.94 28.21 -2.65
N PHE A 151 18.54 28.95 -3.66
CA PHE A 151 19.14 30.26 -3.99
C PHE A 151 18.15 31.35 -3.59
N GLU A 152 18.58 32.23 -2.75
CA GLU A 152 17.84 33.45 -2.46
C GLU A 152 18.44 34.58 -3.31
N VAL A 153 17.67 35.10 -4.25
CA VAL A 153 18.12 36.23 -5.07
C VAL A 153 17.79 37.51 -4.30
N LYS A 154 18.83 38.12 -3.72
CA LYS A 154 18.71 39.42 -3.08
C LYS A 154 18.88 40.51 -4.17
N ASN A 155 17.97 41.48 -4.19
CA ASN A 155 18.01 42.68 -5.06
C ASN A 155 17.53 42.48 -6.51
N LEU A 156 16.49 41.72 -6.76
CA LEU A 156 15.72 41.80 -7.98
C LEU A 156 14.95 43.14 -8.03
N ARG A 157 15.59 44.20 -8.53
CA ARG A 157 14.89 45.45 -8.88
C ARG A 157 14.21 45.25 -10.24
N GLY A 158 12.92 45.02 -10.24
CA GLY A 158 12.03 45.39 -11.34
C GLY A 158 12.25 44.70 -12.69
N THR A 159 12.64 43.45 -12.75
CA THR A 159 12.64 42.68 -14.00
C THR A 159 11.79 41.44 -13.87
N ASP A 160 10.74 41.32 -14.70
CA ASP A 160 9.92 40.12 -14.88
C ASP A 160 10.62 38.95 -15.57
N LYS A 161 11.95 38.85 -15.40
CA LYS A 161 12.78 37.83 -16.03
C LYS A 161 13.09 36.72 -15.01
N TYR A 162 12.65 35.53 -15.30
CA TYR A 162 13.06 34.35 -14.57
C TYR A 162 14.45 33.91 -15.00
N LEU A 163 15.35 33.72 -14.03
CA LEU A 163 16.59 33.00 -14.25
C LEU A 163 16.34 31.52 -13.91
N TYR A 164 16.29 30.68 -14.92
CA TYR A 164 16.16 29.24 -14.74
C TYR A 164 17.53 28.61 -14.96
N LEU A 165 18.07 27.94 -13.91
CA LEU A 165 19.26 27.13 -14.05
C LEU A 165 18.88 25.81 -14.70
N GLN A 166 19.15 25.65 -15.99
CA GLN A 166 18.85 24.42 -16.71
C GLN A 166 19.92 23.36 -16.47
N ASP A 167 21.19 23.75 -16.44
CA ASP A 167 22.30 22.82 -16.31
C ASP A 167 23.58 23.51 -15.84
N ILE A 168 24.54 22.73 -15.31
CA ILE A 168 25.90 23.19 -15.03
C ILE A 168 26.84 22.44 -15.97
N VAL A 169 27.38 23.14 -16.93
CA VAL A 169 28.34 22.58 -17.89
C VAL A 169 29.73 22.54 -17.28
N LEU A 170 30.24 21.34 -17.05
CA LEU A 170 31.61 21.12 -16.59
C LEU A 170 32.50 20.86 -17.78
N SER A 171 33.62 21.56 -17.84
CA SER A 171 34.63 21.40 -18.86
C SER A 171 36.02 21.31 -18.21
N THR A 172 36.89 20.49 -18.76
CA THR A 172 38.26 20.34 -18.27
C THR A 172 39.13 21.60 -18.47
N ASN A 173 38.77 22.45 -19.43
CA ASN A 173 39.58 23.59 -19.86
C ASN A 173 38.92 24.95 -19.57
N LYS A 174 37.73 25.00 -18.97
CA LYS A 174 37.04 26.25 -18.67
C LYS A 174 36.37 26.13 -17.29
N PRO A 175 36.19 27.22 -16.56
CA PRO A 175 35.44 27.19 -15.32
C PRO A 175 33.99 26.72 -15.56
N PRO A 176 33.32 26.13 -14.54
CA PRO A 176 31.92 25.72 -14.66
C PRO A 176 31.04 26.88 -15.10
N MET A 177 30.21 26.67 -16.10
CA MET A 177 29.23 27.65 -16.59
C MET A 177 27.82 27.19 -16.29
N CYS A 178 26.97 28.13 -15.86
CA CYS A 178 25.54 27.92 -15.76
C CYS A 178 24.88 28.11 -17.14
N LYS A 179 24.00 27.20 -17.51
CA LYS A 179 23.18 27.29 -18.71
C LYS A 179 21.71 27.47 -18.29
#